data_273588e4601bbbf6fba12bbf5ba8515c
#
_entry.id   273588e4601bbbf6fba12bbf5ba8515c
#
_cell.length_a   1.000
_cell.length_b   1.000
_cell.length_c   1.000
_cell.angle_alpha   90.00
_cell.angle_beta   90.00
_cell.angle_gamma   90.00
#
_symmetry.space_group_name_H-M   'P 1'
#
loop_
_entity.id
_entity.type
_entity.pdbx_description
1 polymer ?
#
loop_
_entity_poly.entity_id
_entity_poly.type
_entity_poly.pdbx_seq_one_letter_code
_entity_poly.pdbx_strand_id
1 'polypeptide(L)'
;MDYSKENRLSYTERARHIVDSLTLEERVSLMSGSMSFEEVRGAIKKKTREHYNHFPYPAGGIPEKGIPAVLFCDGPRGVVCGNGKSTCFPVSMLRGASFDTDLEEEIGEAMAEEVLAYGGNLSAGVCINLPYNPGWGRSQETYGEDSFHLGEMGAALVRGIQKKRHCVCQAFCLQSNGKCPFQSKCGLHQENGARSVPSPLQEMY
;
A
#
# COMPACT_ATOMS: atom_id res chain seq x y z
N MET A 1 8.68 3.15 20.32
CA MET A 1 8.02 1.84 20.43
C MET A 1 8.87 0.87 19.64
N ASP A 2 9.03 -0.32 20.14
CA ASP A 2 9.72 -1.39 19.45
C ASP A 2 8.75 -2.02 18.44
N TYR A 3 9.14 -2.00 17.15
CA TYR A 3 8.34 -2.59 16.03
C TYR A 3 8.88 -3.95 15.62
N SER A 4 9.74 -4.54 16.45
CA SER A 4 10.26 -5.88 16.21
C SER A 4 9.14 -6.91 16.01
N LYS A 5 9.45 -7.99 15.35
CA LYS A 5 8.53 -9.11 15.17
C LYS A 5 8.07 -9.66 16.52
N GLU A 6 8.98 -9.73 17.47
CA GLU A 6 8.74 -10.20 18.84
C GLU A 6 7.70 -9.33 19.54
N ASN A 7 7.84 -8.01 19.47
CA ASN A 7 6.88 -7.09 20.08
C ASN A 7 5.50 -7.19 19.40
N ARG A 8 5.43 -7.30 18.08
CA ARG A 8 4.15 -7.50 17.37
C ARG A 8 3.48 -8.81 17.77
N LEU A 9 4.25 -9.89 17.90
CA LEU A 9 3.73 -11.19 18.32
C LEU A 9 3.24 -11.19 19.78
N SER A 10 3.76 -10.32 20.63
CA SER A 10 3.30 -10.19 22.02
C SER A 10 1.83 -9.79 22.13
N TYR A 11 1.26 -9.16 21.10
CA TYR A 11 -0.16 -8.78 21.04
C TYR A 11 -1.07 -9.87 20.47
N THR A 12 -0.55 -11.03 20.06
CA THR A 12 -1.32 -12.07 19.36
C THR A 12 -2.49 -12.58 20.20
N GLU A 13 -2.29 -12.84 21.49
CA GLU A 13 -3.36 -13.32 22.37
C GLU A 13 -4.46 -12.27 22.56
N ARG A 14 -4.08 -11.00 22.72
CA ARG A 14 -5.04 -9.91 22.81
C ARG A 14 -5.83 -9.77 21.50
N ALA A 15 -5.17 -9.88 20.35
CA ALA A 15 -5.83 -9.82 19.06
C ALA A 15 -6.82 -11.00 18.88
N ARG A 16 -6.42 -12.22 19.27
CA ARG A 16 -7.33 -13.38 19.27
C ARG A 16 -8.57 -13.14 20.11
N HIS A 17 -8.38 -12.65 21.31
CA HIS A 17 -9.51 -12.39 22.23
C HIS A 17 -10.50 -11.39 21.64
N ILE A 18 -9.99 -10.34 20.96
CA ILE A 18 -10.83 -9.40 20.24
C ILE A 18 -11.58 -10.12 19.10
N VAL A 19 -10.86 -10.85 18.25
CA VAL A 19 -11.46 -11.56 17.10
C VAL A 19 -12.52 -12.57 17.56
N ASP A 20 -12.29 -13.29 18.66
CA ASP A 20 -13.25 -14.28 19.20
C ASP A 20 -14.52 -13.63 19.73
N SER A 21 -14.45 -12.36 20.12
CA SER A 21 -15.62 -11.57 20.54
C SER A 21 -16.46 -11.03 19.39
N LEU A 22 -15.99 -11.15 18.13
CA LEU A 22 -16.66 -10.63 16.95
C LEU A 22 -17.60 -11.64 16.32
N THR A 23 -18.74 -11.16 15.83
CA THR A 23 -19.63 -11.96 14.96
C THR A 23 -18.97 -12.25 13.63
N LEU A 24 -19.54 -13.16 12.84
CA LEU A 24 -19.04 -13.45 11.49
C LEU A 24 -19.13 -12.21 10.59
N GLU A 25 -20.22 -11.47 10.66
CA GLU A 25 -20.45 -10.24 9.89
C GLU A 25 -19.42 -9.17 10.23
N GLU A 26 -19.12 -8.99 11.52
CA GLU A 26 -18.08 -8.05 11.97
C GLU A 26 -16.69 -8.46 11.47
N ARG A 27 -16.34 -9.75 11.51
CA ARG A 27 -15.07 -10.25 10.96
C ARG A 27 -14.97 -10.00 9.45
N VAL A 28 -16.05 -10.22 8.72
CA VAL A 28 -16.10 -9.93 7.26
C VAL A 28 -15.97 -8.43 7.01
N SER A 29 -16.63 -7.58 7.81
CA SER A 29 -16.55 -6.13 7.65
C SER A 29 -15.14 -5.58 7.87
N LEU A 30 -14.36 -6.16 8.80
CA LEU A 30 -12.97 -5.78 9.01
C LEU A 30 -12.07 -6.04 7.80
N MET A 31 -12.44 -6.98 6.94
CA MET A 31 -11.70 -7.30 5.70
C MET A 31 -12.22 -6.54 4.48
N SER A 32 -13.21 -5.69 4.65
CA SER A 32 -13.89 -4.97 3.57
C SER A 32 -13.63 -3.47 3.68
N GLY A 33 -13.70 -2.78 2.53
CA GLY A 33 -13.77 -1.32 2.53
C GLY A 33 -15.09 -0.83 3.13
N SER A 34 -15.08 0.36 3.70
CA SER A 34 -16.27 0.96 4.36
C SER A 34 -17.29 1.55 3.37
N MET A 35 -16.94 1.63 2.08
CA MET A 35 -17.86 2.11 1.04
C MET A 35 -18.66 0.96 0.46
N SER A 36 -19.96 1.16 0.30
CA SER A 36 -20.82 0.23 -0.42
C SER A 36 -20.45 0.19 -1.92
N PHE A 37 -20.80 -0.90 -2.60
CA PHE A 37 -20.58 -1.03 -4.05
C PHE A 37 -21.27 0.08 -4.84
N GLU A 38 -22.43 0.55 -4.42
CA GLU A 38 -23.19 1.65 -5.03
C GLU A 38 -22.44 2.99 -4.90
N GLU A 39 -21.86 3.27 -3.73
CA GLU A 39 -21.05 4.48 -3.50
C GLU A 39 -19.78 4.47 -4.33
N VAL A 40 -19.06 3.36 -4.38
CA VAL A 40 -17.88 3.19 -5.23
C VAL A 40 -18.24 3.39 -6.71
N ARG A 41 -19.32 2.75 -7.17
CA ARG A 41 -19.79 2.90 -8.54
C ARG A 41 -20.23 4.33 -8.86
N GLY A 42 -20.86 5.01 -7.91
CA GLY A 42 -21.25 6.41 -8.01
C GLY A 42 -20.05 7.33 -8.12
N ALA A 43 -19.03 7.13 -7.28
CA ALA A 43 -17.79 7.89 -7.30
C ALA A 43 -17.04 7.73 -8.63
N ILE A 44 -16.94 6.50 -9.14
CA ILE A 44 -16.31 6.21 -10.44
C ILE A 44 -17.08 6.88 -11.60
N LYS A 45 -18.41 6.86 -11.58
CA LYS A 45 -19.25 7.48 -12.63
C LYS A 45 -19.15 8.99 -12.65
N LYS A 46 -19.08 9.63 -11.49
CA LYS A 46 -19.06 11.10 -11.40
C LYS A 46 -17.75 11.69 -11.88
N LYS A 47 -16.66 10.90 -12.00
CA LYS A 47 -15.32 11.33 -12.48
C LYS A 47 -14.85 12.69 -11.90
N THR A 48 -15.42 13.12 -10.78
CA THR A 48 -15.10 14.40 -10.18
C THR A 48 -13.92 14.22 -9.24
N ARG A 49 -12.93 15.12 -9.34
CA ARG A 49 -11.80 15.22 -8.41
C ARG A 49 -12.22 15.23 -6.93
N GLU A 50 -13.46 15.57 -6.67
CA GLU A 50 -14.04 15.69 -5.33
C GLU A 50 -14.26 14.36 -4.62
N HIS A 51 -14.15 13.21 -5.32
CA HIS A 51 -14.48 11.92 -4.75
C HIS A 51 -13.32 10.92 -4.72
N TYR A 52 -12.25 11.14 -5.48
CA TYR A 52 -11.10 10.25 -5.49
C TYR A 52 -10.01 10.83 -4.59
N ASN A 53 -9.66 10.07 -3.56
CA ASN A 53 -8.60 10.43 -2.59
C ASN A 53 -8.79 11.83 -1.96
N HIS A 54 -10.03 12.26 -1.76
CA HIS A 54 -10.32 13.55 -1.15
C HIS A 54 -9.97 13.59 0.35
N PHE A 55 -10.10 12.47 1.00
CA PHE A 55 -9.70 12.19 2.37
C PHE A 55 -9.18 10.75 2.44
N PRO A 56 -8.44 10.38 3.48
CA PRO A 56 -7.99 9.00 3.64
C PRO A 56 -9.17 8.03 3.67
N TYR A 57 -9.14 7.00 2.82
CA TYR A 57 -10.24 6.04 2.75
C TYR A 57 -10.25 5.12 3.96
N PRO A 58 -11.35 5.07 4.72
CA PRO A 58 -11.48 4.12 5.81
C PRO A 58 -11.74 2.71 5.27
N ALA A 59 -11.07 1.73 5.85
CA ALA A 59 -11.30 0.32 5.61
C ALA A 59 -11.29 -0.44 6.94
N GLY A 60 -12.22 -1.34 7.12
CA GLY A 60 -12.41 -2.04 8.38
C GLY A 60 -12.75 -1.07 9.52
N GLY A 61 -12.50 -1.53 10.74
CA GLY A 61 -12.78 -0.76 11.95
C GLY A 61 -14.16 -1.04 12.52
N ILE A 62 -14.22 -1.08 13.85
CA ILE A 62 -15.46 -1.22 14.63
C ILE A 62 -15.28 -0.31 15.85
N PRO A 63 -15.60 0.99 15.74
CA PRO A 63 -15.35 1.97 16.80
C PRO A 63 -16.00 1.61 18.12
N GLU A 64 -17.19 1.00 18.09
CA GLU A 64 -17.94 0.57 19.27
C GLU A 64 -17.20 -0.51 20.06
N LYS A 65 -16.31 -1.25 19.43
CA LYS A 65 -15.44 -2.26 20.06
C LYS A 65 -13.99 -1.80 20.22
N GLY A 66 -13.72 -0.52 19.98
CA GLY A 66 -12.39 0.06 20.10
C GLY A 66 -11.41 -0.40 19.01
N ILE A 67 -11.90 -0.90 17.88
CA ILE A 67 -11.08 -1.30 16.74
C ILE A 67 -11.01 -0.13 15.75
N PRO A 68 -9.86 0.53 15.60
CA PRO A 68 -9.71 1.66 14.69
C PRO A 68 -9.76 1.20 13.23
N ALA A 69 -10.25 2.07 12.35
CA ALA A 69 -10.18 1.84 10.91
C ALA A 69 -8.75 2.04 10.38
N VAL A 70 -8.44 1.33 9.29
CA VAL A 70 -7.30 1.65 8.45
C VAL A 70 -7.69 2.82 7.55
N LEU A 71 -6.91 3.89 7.59
CA LEU A 71 -7.13 5.14 6.85
C LEU A 71 -6.10 5.24 5.73
N PHE A 72 -6.52 4.86 4.56
CA PHE A 72 -5.69 4.64 3.38
C PHE A 72 -5.39 5.94 2.64
N CYS A 73 -4.11 6.20 2.36
CA CYS A 73 -3.62 7.22 1.44
C CYS A 73 -2.88 6.58 0.28
N ASP A 74 -3.18 7.03 -0.93
CA ASP A 74 -2.51 6.62 -2.16
C ASP A 74 -1.29 7.49 -2.47
N GLY A 75 -0.46 7.07 -3.39
CA GLY A 75 0.56 7.88 -4.05
C GLY A 75 2.00 7.37 -3.99
N PRO A 76 2.51 6.76 -5.08
CA PRO A 76 3.92 6.29 -5.15
C PRO A 76 4.93 7.43 -5.33
N ARG A 77 4.47 8.63 -5.67
CA ARG A 77 5.31 9.82 -5.86
C ARG A 77 5.10 10.89 -4.79
N GLY A 78 4.44 10.56 -3.72
CA GLY A 78 3.99 11.46 -2.68
C GLY A 78 2.50 11.30 -2.43
N VAL A 79 2.01 11.83 -1.32
CA VAL A 79 0.65 11.59 -0.86
C VAL A 79 -0.37 12.19 -1.81
N VAL A 80 -1.27 11.35 -2.33
CA VAL A 80 -2.44 11.78 -3.10
C VAL A 80 -3.64 11.79 -2.17
N CYS A 81 -3.87 12.93 -1.54
CA CYS A 81 -5.05 13.16 -0.72
C CYS A 81 -5.62 14.55 -1.05
N GLY A 82 -6.84 14.59 -1.52
CA GLY A 82 -7.40 15.60 -2.42
C GLY A 82 -7.47 17.06 -2.00
N ASN A 83 -7.27 17.41 -0.72
CA ASN A 83 -7.57 18.76 -0.20
C ASN A 83 -6.36 19.63 0.07
N GLY A 84 -5.18 19.18 -0.22
CA GLY A 84 -3.99 19.92 0.14
C GLY A 84 -2.89 19.82 -0.90
N LYS A 85 -1.76 20.41 -0.55
CA LYS A 85 -0.52 20.29 -1.30
C LYS A 85 0.32 19.21 -0.66
N SER A 86 0.84 18.28 -1.43
CA SER A 86 1.84 17.29 -1.03
C SER A 86 3.10 17.45 -1.85
N THR A 87 4.20 16.94 -1.34
CA THR A 87 5.45 16.90 -2.07
C THR A 87 5.34 15.89 -3.21
N CYS A 88 5.71 16.31 -4.42
CA CYS A 88 5.81 15.43 -5.56
C CYS A 88 7.27 14.99 -5.73
N PHE A 89 7.62 13.82 -5.22
CA PHE A 89 8.92 13.22 -5.39
C PHE A 89 9.11 12.72 -6.82
N PRO A 90 10.36 12.51 -7.27
CA PRO A 90 10.64 11.87 -8.55
C PRO A 90 9.93 10.52 -8.70
N VAL A 91 9.66 10.10 -9.94
CA VAL A 91 9.08 8.78 -10.22
C VAL A 91 9.97 7.68 -9.65
N SER A 92 9.38 6.57 -9.19
CA SER A 92 10.12 5.47 -8.56
C SER A 92 11.24 4.93 -9.47
N MET A 93 11.03 4.87 -10.78
CA MET A 93 12.06 4.44 -11.73
C MET A 93 13.29 5.37 -11.71
N LEU A 94 13.12 6.68 -11.58
CA LEU A 94 14.23 7.61 -11.43
C LEU A 94 14.92 7.46 -10.07
N ARG A 95 14.16 7.25 -9.01
CA ARG A 95 14.71 6.97 -7.68
C ARG A 95 15.47 5.64 -7.67
N GLY A 96 14.94 4.61 -8.33
CA GLY A 96 15.64 3.34 -8.54
C GLY A 96 16.95 3.51 -9.29
N ALA A 97 17.00 4.37 -10.31
CA ALA A 97 18.22 4.65 -11.08
C ALA A 97 19.34 5.34 -10.26
N SER A 98 19.03 5.85 -9.07
CA SER A 98 20.04 6.36 -8.13
C SER A 98 20.83 5.27 -7.44
N PHE A 99 20.25 4.08 -7.26
CA PHE A 99 20.77 2.99 -6.43
C PHE A 99 21.02 3.40 -4.97
N ASP A 100 20.36 4.46 -4.50
CA ASP A 100 20.56 5.05 -3.20
C ASP A 100 19.39 4.69 -2.27
N THR A 101 19.61 3.66 -1.46
CA THR A 101 18.62 3.18 -0.50
C THR A 101 18.45 4.13 0.69
N ASP A 102 19.48 4.89 1.05
CA ASP A 102 19.40 5.83 2.16
C ASP A 102 18.53 7.03 1.79
N LEU A 103 18.70 7.56 0.57
CA LEU A 103 17.81 8.58 0.00
C LEU A 103 16.36 8.09 -0.06
N GLU A 104 16.14 6.84 -0.48
CA GLU A 104 14.79 6.29 -0.59
C GLU A 104 14.13 6.15 0.79
N GLU A 105 14.90 5.81 1.82
CA GLU A 105 14.42 5.76 3.19
C GLU A 105 14.05 7.16 3.71
N GLU A 106 14.85 8.20 3.44
CA GLU A 106 14.53 9.58 3.78
C GLU A 106 13.25 10.08 3.08
N ILE A 107 13.06 9.72 1.80
CA ILE A 107 11.82 10.01 1.07
C ILE A 107 10.64 9.34 1.75
N GLY A 108 10.81 8.08 2.21
CA GLY A 108 9.79 7.35 2.95
C GLY A 108 9.36 8.07 4.24
N GLU A 109 10.33 8.61 5.00
CA GLU A 109 10.03 9.38 6.21
C GLU A 109 9.20 10.63 5.90
N ALA A 110 9.59 11.39 4.88
CA ALA A 110 8.88 12.60 4.47
C ALA A 110 7.45 12.26 3.98
N MET A 111 7.29 11.20 3.20
CA MET A 111 5.97 10.73 2.78
C MET A 111 5.09 10.36 3.97
N ALA A 112 5.64 9.68 4.97
CA ALA A 112 4.89 9.29 6.16
C ALA A 112 4.43 10.49 6.99
N GLU A 113 5.23 11.54 7.09
CA GLU A 113 4.81 12.79 7.74
C GLU A 113 3.61 13.42 7.05
N GLU A 114 3.62 13.43 5.72
CA GLU A 114 2.49 13.96 4.95
C GLU A 114 1.25 13.07 5.08
N VAL A 115 1.38 11.73 5.05
CA VAL A 115 0.26 10.80 5.29
C VAL A 115 -0.41 11.08 6.63
N LEU A 116 0.39 11.24 7.69
CA LEU A 116 -0.13 11.55 9.02
C LEU A 116 -0.77 12.95 9.09
N ALA A 117 -0.20 13.94 8.41
CA ALA A 117 -0.76 15.30 8.34
C ALA A 117 -2.12 15.32 7.64
N TYR A 118 -2.35 14.42 6.67
CA TYR A 118 -3.66 14.21 6.04
C TYR A 118 -4.63 13.38 6.87
N GLY A 119 -4.21 12.89 8.04
CA GLY A 119 -5.01 12.03 8.90
C GLY A 119 -5.04 10.56 8.47
N GLY A 120 -4.17 10.17 7.54
CA GLY A 120 -4.00 8.78 7.14
C GLY A 120 -3.15 7.98 8.12
N ASN A 121 -3.23 6.66 8.05
CA ASN A 121 -2.38 5.74 8.82
C ASN A 121 -1.87 4.57 7.99
N LEU A 122 -2.22 4.52 6.70
CA LEU A 122 -1.70 3.54 5.75
C LEU A 122 -1.30 4.24 4.45
N SER A 123 -0.07 4.02 4.02
CA SER A 123 0.45 4.44 2.72
C SER A 123 0.41 3.28 1.73
N ALA A 124 -0.16 3.51 0.56
CA ALA A 124 -0.17 2.57 -0.57
C ALA A 124 0.86 2.95 -1.65
N GLY A 125 1.93 3.64 -1.25
CA GLY A 125 2.91 4.21 -2.18
C GLY A 125 4.00 3.26 -2.65
N VAL A 126 4.14 2.04 -2.11
CA VAL A 126 5.23 1.13 -2.47
C VAL A 126 4.84 0.23 -3.63
N CYS A 127 5.43 0.48 -4.80
CA CYS A 127 5.18 -0.29 -6.02
C CYS A 127 6.42 -1.12 -6.38
N ILE A 128 6.36 -2.43 -6.13
CA ILE A 128 7.43 -3.39 -6.40
C ILE A 128 7.01 -4.44 -7.44
N ASN A 129 6.20 -4.02 -8.39
CA ASN A 129 5.81 -4.85 -9.52
C ASN A 129 6.98 -5.04 -10.49
N LEU A 130 7.18 -6.25 -10.98
CA LEU A 130 8.09 -6.50 -12.07
C LEU A 130 7.44 -6.07 -13.40
N PRO A 131 8.07 -5.20 -14.20
CA PRO A 131 7.51 -4.69 -15.44
C PRO A 131 7.70 -5.69 -16.59
N TYR A 132 7.05 -6.84 -16.53
CA TYR A 132 7.14 -7.90 -17.56
C TYR A 132 6.65 -7.47 -18.94
N ASN A 133 5.78 -6.47 -19.01
CA ASN A 133 5.23 -5.98 -20.27
C ASN A 133 5.65 -4.52 -20.50
N PRO A 134 6.46 -4.23 -21.54
CA PRO A 134 6.87 -2.86 -21.87
C PRO A 134 5.71 -1.91 -22.14
N GLY A 135 4.55 -2.43 -22.55
CA GLY A 135 3.32 -1.66 -22.76
C GLY A 135 2.50 -1.39 -21.48
N TRP A 136 3.01 -1.77 -20.32
CA TRP A 136 2.32 -1.51 -19.06
C TRP A 136 2.37 -0.03 -18.67
N GLY A 137 1.21 0.63 -18.62
CA GLY A 137 1.09 2.07 -18.40
C GLY A 137 1.56 2.59 -17.03
N ARG A 138 1.86 1.70 -16.07
CA ARG A 138 2.34 2.04 -14.73
C ARG A 138 3.80 1.63 -14.46
N SER A 139 4.54 1.26 -15.49
CA SER A 139 5.94 0.81 -15.35
C SER A 139 6.84 1.85 -14.67
N GLN A 140 6.55 3.14 -14.84
CA GLN A 140 7.29 4.22 -14.18
C GLN A 140 7.11 4.28 -12.66
N GLU A 141 6.14 3.57 -12.11
CA GLU A 141 5.90 3.51 -10.66
C GLU A 141 6.80 2.50 -9.95
N THR A 142 7.55 1.68 -10.69
CA THR A 142 8.47 0.68 -10.15
C THR A 142 9.91 1.15 -10.23
N TYR A 143 10.82 0.50 -9.48
CA TYR A 143 12.22 0.92 -9.40
C TYR A 143 13.09 0.36 -10.54
N GLY A 144 12.59 -0.55 -11.36
CA GLY A 144 13.32 -1.19 -12.45
C GLY A 144 12.88 -2.61 -12.73
N GLU A 145 13.70 -3.38 -13.44
CA GLU A 145 13.38 -4.74 -13.91
C GLU A 145 14.03 -5.83 -13.06
N ASP A 146 15.06 -5.51 -12.28
CA ASP A 146 15.75 -6.46 -11.43
C ASP A 146 15.01 -6.67 -10.11
N SER A 147 14.75 -7.93 -9.73
CA SER A 147 13.95 -8.26 -8.56
C SER A 147 14.66 -7.95 -7.25
N PHE A 148 15.98 -8.09 -7.19
CA PHE A 148 16.76 -7.76 -6.00
C PHE A 148 16.76 -6.25 -5.77
N HIS A 149 17.06 -5.49 -6.82
CA HIS A 149 17.02 -4.02 -6.77
C HIS A 149 15.64 -3.48 -6.36
N LEU A 150 14.56 -4.03 -6.92
CA LEU A 150 13.19 -3.71 -6.53
C LEU A 150 12.94 -3.98 -5.03
N GLY A 151 13.44 -5.11 -4.54
CA GLY A 151 13.32 -5.50 -3.14
C GLY A 151 14.02 -4.51 -2.21
N GLU A 152 15.29 -4.20 -2.49
CA GLU A 152 16.10 -3.28 -1.69
C GLU A 152 15.50 -1.86 -1.63
N MET A 153 15.14 -1.30 -2.78
CA MET A 153 14.55 0.03 -2.85
C MET A 153 13.17 0.07 -2.19
N GLY A 154 12.34 -0.96 -2.45
CA GLY A 154 11.03 -1.07 -1.81
C GLY A 154 11.12 -1.22 -0.29
N ALA A 155 12.05 -2.03 0.20
CA ALA A 155 12.31 -2.20 1.63
C ALA A 155 12.80 -0.90 2.28
N ALA A 156 13.67 -0.13 1.60
CA ALA A 156 14.13 1.16 2.06
C ALA A 156 12.95 2.14 2.24
N LEU A 157 12.08 2.25 1.23
CA LEU A 157 10.89 3.10 1.33
C LEU A 157 9.98 2.67 2.49
N VAL A 158 9.77 1.36 2.68
CA VAL A 158 8.98 0.81 3.79
C VAL A 158 9.61 1.17 5.13
N ARG A 159 10.92 1.01 5.28
CA ARG A 159 11.63 1.38 6.53
C ARG A 159 11.42 2.86 6.86
N GLY A 160 11.57 3.74 5.85
CA GLY A 160 11.33 5.17 6.04
C GLY A 160 9.90 5.47 6.49
N ILE A 161 8.91 4.93 5.79
CA ILE A 161 7.49 5.12 6.12
C ILE A 161 7.18 4.61 7.53
N GLN A 162 7.73 3.48 7.93
CA GLN A 162 7.46 2.85 9.22
C GLN A 162 8.20 3.50 10.41
N LYS A 163 9.19 4.35 10.18
CA LYS A 163 9.81 5.15 11.25
C LYS A 163 8.80 6.07 11.96
N LYS A 164 7.77 6.51 11.25
CA LYS A 164 6.66 7.28 11.85
C LYS A 164 5.62 6.32 12.41
N ARG A 165 5.34 6.48 13.68
CA ARG A 165 4.71 5.51 14.61
C ARG A 165 3.35 4.93 14.24
N HIS A 166 2.70 5.35 13.17
CA HIS A 166 1.35 4.90 12.83
C HIS A 166 1.14 4.71 11.32
N CYS A 167 2.20 4.73 10.53
CA CYS A 167 2.07 4.51 9.09
C CYS A 167 2.35 3.06 8.75
N VAL A 168 1.36 2.36 8.27
CA VAL A 168 1.48 1.03 7.67
C VAL A 168 1.75 1.19 6.19
N CYS A 169 2.50 0.28 5.60
CA CYS A 169 2.80 0.31 4.18
C CYS A 169 2.16 -0.89 3.49
N GLN A 170 1.61 -0.67 2.31
CA GLN A 170 1.15 -1.73 1.43
C GLN A 170 1.98 -1.70 0.15
N ALA A 171 2.58 -2.85 -0.17
CA ALA A 171 3.30 -3.05 -1.41
C ALA A 171 2.38 -3.68 -2.47
N PHE A 172 2.44 -3.16 -3.69
CA PHE A 172 1.75 -3.74 -4.84
C PHE A 172 2.72 -4.59 -5.65
N CYS A 173 2.45 -5.89 -5.76
CA CYS A 173 3.35 -6.83 -6.42
C CYS A 173 2.63 -7.72 -7.40
N LEU A 174 2.01 -7.53 -8.39
CA LEU A 174 1.47 -8.47 -9.41
C LEU A 174 0.61 -7.78 -10.50
N GLN A 175 0.69 -6.45 -10.61
CA GLN A 175 -0.08 -5.72 -11.61
C GLN A 175 0.80 -5.34 -12.82
N SER A 176 1.12 -6.28 -13.66
CA SER A 176 2.00 -6.04 -14.83
C SER A 176 1.32 -6.19 -16.20
N ASN A 177 0.05 -6.50 -16.24
CA ASN A 177 -0.67 -6.68 -17.50
C ASN A 177 -1.26 -5.34 -17.95
N GLY A 178 -0.69 -4.69 -18.94
CA GLY A 178 -1.07 -3.38 -19.48
C GLY A 178 -2.55 -3.17 -19.89
N LYS A 179 -3.46 -4.00 -19.41
CA LYS A 179 -4.91 -3.85 -19.55
C LYS A 179 -5.50 -3.30 -18.27
N CYS A 180 -6.53 -2.49 -18.41
CA CYS A 180 -7.30 -1.95 -17.29
C CYS A 180 -7.56 -3.05 -16.23
N PRO A 181 -7.22 -2.82 -14.94
CA PRO A 181 -7.37 -3.85 -13.90
C PRO A 181 -8.82 -4.36 -13.76
N PHE A 182 -9.80 -3.60 -14.22
CA PHE A 182 -11.20 -4.01 -14.22
C PHE A 182 -11.61 -4.92 -15.41
N GLN A 183 -10.71 -5.14 -16.38
CA GLN A 183 -11.00 -5.95 -17.58
C GLN A 183 -10.12 -7.19 -17.72
N SER A 184 -9.04 -7.31 -16.96
CA SER A 184 -8.18 -8.47 -17.02
C SER A 184 -8.67 -9.54 -16.04
N LYS A 185 -9.18 -10.64 -16.55
CA LYS A 185 -9.12 -11.92 -15.82
C LYS A 185 -7.63 -12.22 -15.67
N CYS A 186 -7.10 -12.07 -14.48
CA CYS A 186 -5.72 -12.41 -14.17
C CYS A 186 -5.62 -13.96 -14.24
N GLY A 187 -5.37 -14.47 -15.44
CA GLY A 187 -5.00 -15.86 -15.65
C GLY A 187 -3.55 -16.07 -15.24
N LEU A 188 -3.27 -15.98 -13.95
CA LEU A 188 -2.06 -16.55 -13.40
C LEU A 188 -2.21 -18.06 -13.48
N HIS A 189 -1.60 -18.66 -14.51
CA HIS A 189 -1.35 -20.10 -14.48
C HIS A 189 -0.53 -20.38 -13.21
N GLN A 190 -1.09 -21.17 -12.30
CA GLN A 190 -0.43 -21.57 -11.05
C GLN A 190 0.99 -22.14 -11.25
N GLU A 191 1.30 -22.63 -12.45
CA GLU A 191 2.61 -23.17 -12.79
C GLU A 191 3.69 -22.11 -13.02
N ASN A 192 3.33 -20.89 -13.44
CA ASN A 192 4.31 -19.82 -13.70
C ASN A 192 4.57 -18.94 -12.46
N GLY A 193 3.62 -18.84 -11.56
CA GLY A 193 3.77 -18.04 -10.34
C GLY A 193 4.77 -18.62 -9.33
N ALA A 194 4.96 -19.95 -9.35
CA ALA A 194 5.81 -20.63 -8.38
C ALA A 194 7.31 -20.75 -8.80
N ARG A 195 7.64 -20.49 -10.06
CA ARG A 195 8.99 -20.75 -10.58
C ARG A 195 9.80 -19.56 -11.04
N SER A 196 9.21 -18.38 -11.19
CA SER A 196 9.88 -17.26 -11.85
C SER A 196 9.94 -15.97 -11.03
N VAL A 197 9.43 -15.94 -9.83
CA VAL A 197 9.53 -14.76 -8.96
C VAL A 197 10.27 -15.16 -7.68
N PRO A 198 11.56 -14.86 -7.56
CA PRO A 198 12.16 -14.72 -6.22
C PRO A 198 11.27 -13.69 -5.53
N SER A 199 10.64 -14.09 -4.44
CA SER A 199 9.66 -13.22 -3.78
C SER A 199 10.40 -12.01 -3.22
N PRO A 200 10.25 -10.80 -3.76
CA PRO A 200 10.77 -9.58 -3.15
C PRO A 200 10.21 -9.39 -1.73
N LEU A 201 9.17 -10.15 -1.40
CA LEU A 201 8.55 -10.17 -0.08
C LEU A 201 9.36 -10.94 0.97
N GLN A 202 10.32 -11.80 0.59
CA GLN A 202 11.13 -12.52 1.57
C GLN A 202 12.15 -11.63 2.28
N GLU A 203 12.57 -10.54 1.66
CA GLU A 203 13.52 -9.60 2.23
C GLU A 203 12.84 -8.47 3.02
N MET A 204 11.52 -8.34 2.90
CA MET A 204 10.73 -7.33 3.62
C MET A 204 10.24 -7.80 5.01
N TYR A 205 10.52 -9.05 5.42
CA TYR A 205 10.08 -9.62 6.71
C TYR A 205 11.23 -10.09 7.57
#